data_2838b8f01557f28041c0ced3661405bd
#
_entry.id   2838b8f01557f28041c0ced3661405bd
#
_cell.length_a   1.000
_cell.length_b   1.000
_cell.length_c   1.000
_cell.angle_alpha   90.00
_cell.angle_beta   90.00
_cell.angle_gamma   90.00
#
_symmetry.space_group_name_H-M   'P 1'
#
loop_
_entity.id
_entity.type
_entity.pdbx_description
1 polymer ?
#
loop_
_entity_poly.entity_id
_entity_poly.type
_entity_poly.pdbx_seq_one_letter_code
_entity_poly.pdbx_strand_id
1 'polypeptide(L)'
;SAPVGTHLEIPADAVEEKNGRYRLPNGNYVEKTAYFYVLAMVDGELKPAVIPMRSSNLSPARELNNLIKNLRFTDDQGSFNPASYSAVYKLNTIGRVAGSKSWHVYKPSRVRNLDIANKDDASMYEIAAQLQKSVSKGVAKPKYDASQNKQDIV
;
A
#
# COMPACT_ATOMS: atom_id res chain seq x y z
N SER A 1 -4.83 -13.72 -10.61
CA SER A 1 -4.39 -12.96 -9.42
C SER A 1 -3.73 -13.94 -8.45
N ALA A 2 -2.51 -13.65 -8.02
CA ALA A 2 -1.82 -14.46 -7.05
C ALA A 2 -2.42 -14.25 -5.64
N PRO A 3 -2.42 -15.26 -4.78
CA PRO A 3 -2.77 -15.11 -3.36
C PRO A 3 -1.89 -14.05 -2.69
N VAL A 4 -2.38 -13.45 -1.60
CA VAL A 4 -1.62 -12.51 -0.78
C VAL A 4 -0.29 -13.14 -0.36
N GLY A 5 0.83 -12.47 -0.66
CA GLY A 5 2.18 -12.96 -0.37
C GLY A 5 2.80 -13.84 -1.44
N THR A 6 2.11 -14.16 -2.52
CA THR A 6 2.69 -14.86 -3.66
C THR A 6 3.28 -13.85 -4.64
N HIS A 7 4.57 -13.92 -4.89
CA HIS A 7 5.18 -13.24 -6.01
C HIS A 7 4.92 -14.08 -7.26
N LEU A 8 4.19 -13.51 -8.23
CA LEU A 8 4.21 -14.07 -9.58
C LEU A 8 5.63 -13.88 -10.11
N GLU A 9 6.27 -14.97 -10.49
CA GLU A 9 7.53 -14.89 -11.22
C GLU A 9 7.28 -14.19 -12.55
N ILE A 10 8.10 -13.18 -12.81
CA ILE A 10 8.10 -12.51 -14.11
C ILE A 10 8.71 -13.51 -15.09
N PRO A 11 8.03 -13.84 -16.21
CA PRO A 11 8.60 -14.74 -17.20
C PRO A 11 9.98 -14.30 -17.65
N ALA A 12 10.90 -15.24 -17.81
CA ALA A 12 12.30 -14.95 -18.16
C ALA A 12 12.47 -14.24 -19.52
N ASP A 13 11.49 -14.39 -20.41
CA ASP A 13 11.41 -13.77 -21.73
C ASP A 13 10.66 -12.42 -21.75
N ALA A 14 10.22 -11.95 -20.59
CA ALA A 14 9.59 -10.63 -20.44
C ALA A 14 10.66 -9.52 -20.49
N VAL A 15 10.41 -8.49 -21.28
CA VAL A 15 11.28 -7.32 -21.38
C VAL A 15 10.86 -6.25 -20.41
N GLU A 16 11.74 -5.89 -19.46
CA GLU A 16 11.48 -4.77 -18.57
C GLU A 16 11.49 -3.45 -19.35
N GLU A 17 10.40 -2.72 -19.23
CA GLU A 17 10.29 -1.33 -19.71
C GLU A 17 10.61 -0.39 -18.53
N LYS A 18 9.84 0.65 -18.32
CA LYS A 18 10.05 1.60 -17.22
C LYS A 18 9.12 1.30 -16.04
N ASN A 19 9.58 1.63 -14.83
CA ASN A 19 8.74 1.66 -13.61
C ASN A 19 8.09 0.30 -13.24
N GLY A 20 8.81 -0.82 -13.42
CA GLY A 20 8.30 -2.14 -13.05
C GLY A 20 7.20 -2.67 -13.97
N ARG A 21 7.15 -2.19 -15.20
CA ARG A 21 6.30 -2.71 -16.27
C ARG A 21 7.14 -3.62 -17.16
N TYR A 22 6.61 -4.79 -17.47
CA TYR A 22 7.27 -5.82 -18.29
C TYR A 22 6.36 -6.17 -19.46
N ARG A 23 6.91 -6.16 -20.66
CA ARG A 23 6.23 -6.59 -21.88
C ARG A 23 6.49 -8.06 -22.12
N LEU A 24 5.42 -8.83 -22.29
CA LEU A 24 5.47 -10.25 -22.63
C LEU A 24 5.64 -10.44 -24.14
N PRO A 25 6.13 -11.62 -24.61
CA PRO A 25 6.30 -11.91 -26.04
C PRO A 25 4.99 -11.83 -26.85
N ASN A 26 3.86 -12.08 -26.22
CA ASN A 26 2.53 -11.99 -26.81
C ASN A 26 1.99 -10.53 -26.91
N GLY A 27 2.81 -9.53 -26.56
CA GLY A 27 2.44 -8.12 -26.57
C GLY A 27 1.68 -7.63 -25.32
N ASN A 28 1.28 -8.52 -24.42
CA ASN A 28 0.65 -8.14 -23.16
C ASN A 28 1.66 -7.57 -22.16
N TYR A 29 1.14 -6.97 -21.11
CA TYR A 29 1.97 -6.37 -20.04
C TYR A 29 1.70 -7.00 -18.69
N VAL A 30 2.78 -7.14 -17.92
CA VAL A 30 2.75 -7.42 -16.48
C VAL A 30 3.28 -6.20 -15.76
N GLU A 31 2.61 -5.76 -14.72
CA GLU A 31 2.99 -4.56 -13.97
C GLU A 31 3.18 -4.90 -12.50
N LYS A 32 4.35 -4.54 -11.98
CA LYS A 32 4.65 -4.67 -10.56
C LYS A 32 3.75 -3.75 -9.76
N THR A 33 3.00 -4.33 -8.81
CA THR A 33 2.08 -3.58 -7.95
C THR A 33 2.34 -3.91 -6.49
N ALA A 34 2.51 -2.90 -5.65
CA ALA A 34 2.54 -3.03 -4.20
C ALA A 34 1.12 -2.80 -3.65
N TYR A 35 0.60 -3.73 -2.86
CA TYR A 35 -0.71 -3.62 -2.22
C TYR A 35 -0.53 -3.31 -0.74
N PHE A 36 -1.17 -2.24 -0.29
CA PHE A 36 -1.26 -1.88 1.12
C PHE A 36 -2.67 -2.12 1.62
N TYR A 37 -2.81 -3.04 2.56
CA TYR A 37 -4.06 -3.26 3.30
C TYR A 37 -4.09 -2.29 4.47
N VAL A 38 -5.08 -1.44 4.52
CA VAL A 38 -5.15 -0.33 5.48
C VAL A 38 -6.51 -0.23 6.13
N LEU A 39 -6.56 0.38 7.31
CA LEU A 39 -7.76 1.01 7.83
C LEU A 39 -7.72 2.48 7.43
N ALA A 40 -8.64 2.87 6.57
CA ALA A 40 -8.76 4.26 6.12
C ALA A 40 -9.86 4.98 6.90
N MET A 41 -9.58 6.21 7.33
CA MET A 41 -10.60 7.12 7.83
C MET A 41 -11.30 7.76 6.62
N VAL A 42 -12.55 7.39 6.38
CA VAL A 42 -13.37 7.89 5.29
C VAL A 42 -14.67 8.40 5.88
N ASP A 43 -14.95 9.69 5.70
CA ASP A 43 -16.15 10.36 6.22
C ASP A 43 -16.38 10.15 7.73
N GLY A 44 -15.29 10.16 8.51
CA GLY A 44 -15.31 9.96 9.96
C GLY A 44 -15.43 8.51 10.41
N GLU A 45 -15.44 7.55 9.50
CA GLU A 45 -15.51 6.12 9.79
C GLU A 45 -14.23 5.38 9.38
N LEU A 46 -13.83 4.40 10.19
CA LEU A 46 -12.74 3.49 9.86
C LEU A 46 -13.24 2.37 8.94
N LYS A 47 -12.68 2.29 7.75
CA LYS A 47 -13.04 1.28 6.75
C LYS A 47 -11.80 0.51 6.27
N PRO A 48 -11.86 -0.82 6.17
CA PRO A 48 -10.82 -1.60 5.51
C PRO A 48 -10.74 -1.20 4.03
N ALA A 49 -9.53 -0.96 3.57
CA ALA A 49 -9.26 -0.61 2.17
C ALA A 49 -7.97 -1.24 1.68
N VAL A 50 -7.82 -1.34 0.36
CA VAL A 50 -6.59 -1.76 -0.31
C VAL A 50 -6.13 -0.65 -1.23
N ILE A 51 -4.87 -0.24 -1.06
CA ILE A 51 -4.26 0.81 -1.88
C ILE A 51 -3.25 0.14 -2.82
N PRO A 52 -3.55 0.01 -4.11
CA PRO A 52 -2.59 -0.47 -5.09
C PRO A 52 -1.64 0.67 -5.48
N MET A 53 -0.34 0.43 -5.37
CA MET A 53 0.68 1.37 -5.83
C MET A 53 1.50 0.72 -6.94
N ARG A 54 1.43 1.28 -8.14
CA ARG A 54 2.08 0.77 -9.35
C ARG A 54 2.74 1.89 -10.13
N SER A 55 3.57 1.57 -11.09
CA SER A 55 4.22 2.52 -11.99
C SER A 55 4.93 3.64 -11.22
N SER A 56 4.58 4.90 -11.45
CA SER A 56 5.15 6.07 -10.75
C SER A 56 4.91 6.07 -9.23
N ASN A 57 3.95 5.30 -8.73
CA ASN A 57 3.69 5.13 -7.30
C ASN A 57 4.53 4.02 -6.63
N LEU A 58 5.40 3.30 -7.36
CA LEU A 58 6.32 2.34 -6.72
C LEU A 58 7.37 3.02 -5.85
N SER A 59 7.80 4.25 -6.18
CA SER A 59 8.69 5.04 -5.33
C SER A 59 8.00 5.48 -4.03
N PRO A 60 6.81 6.09 -4.05
CA PRO A 60 5.98 6.30 -2.86
C PRO A 60 5.71 5.03 -2.03
N ALA A 61 5.52 3.88 -2.68
CA ALA A 61 5.35 2.61 -1.98
C ALA A 61 6.58 2.22 -1.15
N ARG A 62 7.79 2.40 -1.71
CA ARG A 62 9.04 2.19 -0.97
C ARG A 62 9.20 3.19 0.17
N GLU A 63 8.83 4.45 -0.05
CA GLU A 63 8.86 5.50 0.98
C GLU A 63 7.94 5.13 2.15
N LEU A 64 6.70 4.70 1.88
CA LEU A 64 5.77 4.25 2.92
C LEU A 64 6.31 3.03 3.68
N ASN A 65 6.85 2.04 2.97
CA ASN A 65 7.48 0.88 3.61
C ASN A 65 8.66 1.27 4.51
N ASN A 66 9.47 2.26 4.11
CA ASN A 66 10.57 2.75 4.92
C ASN A 66 10.08 3.47 6.18
N LEU A 67 9.02 4.27 6.08
CA LEU A 67 8.39 4.90 7.25
C LEU A 67 7.92 3.85 8.26
N ILE A 68 7.30 2.76 7.78
CA ILE A 68 6.82 1.65 8.61
C ILE A 68 8.01 0.89 9.24
N LYS A 69 9.00 0.51 8.46
CA LYS A 69 10.16 -0.27 8.92
C LYS A 69 11.04 0.49 9.91
N ASN A 70 11.10 1.81 9.78
CA ASN A 70 11.89 2.67 10.66
C ASN A 70 11.14 3.15 11.90
N LEU A 71 9.89 2.69 12.09
CA LEU A 71 9.13 2.98 13.29
C LEU A 71 9.84 2.32 14.49
N ARG A 72 10.10 3.10 15.53
CA ARG A 72 10.74 2.65 16.77
C ARG A 72 9.94 3.16 17.95
N PHE A 73 9.71 2.29 18.91
CA PHE A 73 9.18 2.62 20.23
C PHE A 73 10.25 2.25 21.26
N THR A 74 10.20 2.89 22.40
CA THR A 74 11.12 2.65 23.52
C THR A 74 10.31 2.36 24.76
N ASP A 75 10.69 1.32 25.48
CA ASP A 75 10.18 0.96 26.80
C ASP A 75 11.34 0.76 27.79
N ASP A 76 11.07 0.24 28.96
CA ASP A 76 12.07 -0.02 30.01
C ASP A 76 13.11 -1.08 29.60
N GLN A 77 12.84 -1.86 28.57
CA GLN A 77 13.75 -2.89 28.05
C GLN A 77 14.56 -2.41 26.84
N GLY A 78 14.27 -1.21 26.33
CA GLY A 78 14.98 -0.61 25.21
C GLY A 78 14.11 -0.27 24.02
N SER A 79 14.75 -0.12 22.85
CA SER A 79 14.06 0.25 21.62
C SER A 79 13.66 -0.98 20.81
N PHE A 80 12.43 -1.01 20.30
CA PHE A 80 11.89 -2.11 19.51
C PHE A 80 11.08 -1.61 18.30
N ASN A 81 10.84 -2.52 17.33
CA ASN A 81 9.95 -2.26 16.21
C ASN A 81 8.53 -2.64 16.61
N PRO A 82 7.62 -1.68 16.69
CA PRO A 82 6.21 -1.98 16.94
C PRO A 82 5.55 -2.57 15.69
N ALA A 83 4.31 -3.03 15.82
CA ALA A 83 3.50 -3.46 14.70
C ALA A 83 3.32 -2.31 13.67
N SER A 84 3.20 -2.63 12.40
CA SER A 84 3.07 -1.65 11.30
C SER A 84 1.90 -0.69 11.48
N TYR A 85 0.86 -1.13 12.16
CA TYR A 85 -0.38 -0.37 12.45
C TYR A 85 -0.32 0.40 13.79
N SER A 86 0.86 0.53 14.41
CA SER A 86 1.02 1.32 15.65
C SER A 86 1.15 2.83 15.41
N ALA A 87 0.98 3.27 14.17
CA ALA A 87 1.04 4.68 13.81
C ALA A 87 0.01 5.02 12.74
N VAL A 88 -0.35 6.30 12.69
CA VAL A 88 -1.22 6.88 11.67
C VAL A 88 -0.35 7.49 10.57
N TYR A 89 -0.67 7.15 9.34
CA TYR A 89 -0.02 7.68 8.14
C TYR A 89 -1.00 8.50 7.32
N LYS A 90 -0.48 9.48 6.60
CA LYS A 90 -1.23 10.30 5.67
C LYS A 90 -0.68 10.08 4.26
N LEU A 91 -1.56 9.86 3.30
CA LEU A 91 -1.25 9.81 1.89
C LEU A 91 -1.81 11.07 1.21
N ASN A 92 -0.97 12.05 1.02
CA ASN A 92 -1.27 13.19 0.15
C ASN A 92 -0.97 12.80 -1.31
N THR A 93 -1.48 13.57 -2.24
CA THR A 93 -1.08 13.50 -3.65
C THR A 93 -0.32 14.75 -4.05
N ILE A 94 0.70 14.57 -4.88
CA ILE A 94 1.45 15.68 -5.50
C ILE A 94 1.44 15.52 -7.00
N GLY A 95 1.29 16.65 -7.71
CA GLY A 95 1.37 16.71 -9.16
C GLY A 95 2.79 16.46 -9.67
N ARG A 96 2.88 15.80 -10.79
CA ARG A 96 4.11 15.60 -11.58
C ARG A 96 3.84 15.98 -13.02
N VAL A 97 4.83 16.55 -13.68
CA VAL A 97 4.77 16.95 -15.09
C VAL A 97 6.01 16.46 -15.81
N ALA A 98 5.83 15.90 -17.00
CA ALA A 98 6.93 15.58 -17.90
C ALA A 98 6.47 15.80 -19.36
N GLY A 99 7.02 16.82 -20.00
CA GLY A 99 6.56 17.28 -21.32
C GLY A 99 5.09 17.71 -21.26
N SER A 100 4.27 17.14 -22.13
CA SER A 100 2.83 17.42 -22.20
C SER A 100 1.98 16.57 -21.23
N LYS A 101 2.61 15.63 -20.49
CA LYS A 101 1.89 14.73 -19.59
C LYS A 101 1.94 15.25 -18.16
N SER A 102 0.80 15.21 -17.47
CA SER A 102 0.69 15.48 -16.05
C SER A 102 -0.01 14.31 -15.34
N TRP A 103 0.42 14.01 -14.13
CA TRP A 103 -0.18 12.96 -13.28
C TRP A 103 0.04 13.26 -11.81
N HIS A 104 -0.59 12.49 -10.94
CA HIS A 104 -0.41 12.60 -9.51
C HIS A 104 0.25 11.34 -8.95
N VAL A 105 1.08 11.52 -7.94
CA VAL A 105 1.70 10.43 -7.16
C VAL A 105 1.41 10.64 -5.69
N TYR A 106 1.40 9.55 -4.93
CA TYR A 106 1.26 9.62 -3.48
C TYR A 106 2.51 10.24 -2.84
N LYS A 107 2.29 10.96 -1.75
CA LYS A 107 3.32 11.45 -0.85
C LYS A 107 2.98 10.98 0.56
N PRO A 108 3.54 9.84 1.01
CA PRO A 108 3.28 9.32 2.34
C PRO A 108 4.02 10.14 3.40
N SER A 109 3.39 10.27 4.56
CA SER A 109 4.01 10.84 5.75
C SER A 109 3.44 10.16 7.00
N ARG A 110 4.24 10.08 8.08
CA ARG A 110 3.75 9.67 9.39
C ARG A 110 3.14 10.90 10.07
N VAL A 111 1.94 10.73 10.62
CA VAL A 111 1.23 11.79 11.35
C VAL A 111 1.56 11.71 12.85
N ARG A 112 1.27 10.54 13.46
CA ARG A 112 1.48 10.30 14.88
C ARG A 112 1.53 8.80 15.19
N ASN A 113 2.03 8.46 16.35
CA ASN A 113 1.87 7.12 16.91
C ASN A 113 0.50 6.97 17.55
N LEU A 114 -0.03 5.75 17.62
CA LEU A 114 -1.20 5.44 18.44
C LEU A 114 -0.79 5.40 19.91
N ASP A 115 -1.61 5.96 20.75
CA ASP A 115 -1.50 5.88 22.20
C ASP A 115 -2.52 4.88 22.74
N ILE A 116 -2.07 3.68 23.08
CA ILE A 116 -2.94 2.60 23.59
C ILE A 116 -3.58 2.91 24.96
N ALA A 117 -3.10 3.92 25.68
CA ALA A 117 -3.78 4.43 26.88
C ALA A 117 -5.03 5.25 26.53
N ASN A 118 -5.10 5.78 25.32
CA ASN A 118 -6.29 6.42 24.79
C ASN A 118 -7.26 5.35 24.26
N LYS A 119 -8.52 5.41 24.67
CA LYS A 119 -9.55 4.42 24.33
C LYS A 119 -9.82 4.30 22.82
N ASP A 120 -9.83 5.42 22.12
CA ASP A 120 -10.09 5.45 20.68
C ASP A 120 -8.91 4.87 19.90
N ASP A 121 -7.69 5.20 20.29
CA ASP A 121 -6.48 4.66 19.68
C ASP A 121 -6.32 3.16 19.97
N ALA A 122 -6.65 2.71 21.18
CA ALA A 122 -6.67 1.29 21.51
C ALA A 122 -7.66 0.51 20.65
N SER A 123 -8.85 1.07 20.43
CA SER A 123 -9.86 0.49 19.54
C SER A 123 -9.37 0.41 18.08
N MET A 124 -8.77 1.48 17.57
CA MET A 124 -8.18 1.50 16.22
C MET A 124 -7.08 0.45 16.08
N TYR A 125 -6.20 0.33 17.07
CA TYR A 125 -5.13 -0.66 17.09
C TYR A 125 -5.67 -2.08 17.03
N GLU A 126 -6.71 -2.40 17.82
CA GLU A 126 -7.31 -3.73 17.85
C GLU A 126 -7.98 -4.10 16.52
N ILE A 127 -8.74 -3.18 15.93
CA ILE A 127 -9.37 -3.39 14.62
C ILE A 127 -8.29 -3.62 13.55
N ALA A 128 -7.19 -2.87 13.57
CA ALA A 128 -6.08 -3.05 12.64
C ALA A 128 -5.37 -4.39 12.83
N ALA A 129 -5.19 -4.84 14.07
CA ALA A 129 -4.63 -6.16 14.37
C ALA A 129 -5.50 -7.31 13.81
N GLN A 130 -6.83 -7.18 13.92
CA GLN A 130 -7.78 -8.14 13.34
C GLN A 130 -7.72 -8.14 11.81
N LEU A 131 -7.63 -6.97 11.18
CA LEU A 131 -7.46 -6.85 9.73
C LEU A 131 -6.16 -7.56 9.29
N GLN A 132 -5.04 -7.31 9.96
CA GLN A 132 -3.77 -7.97 9.65
C GLN A 132 -3.88 -9.50 9.74
N LYS A 133 -4.52 -10.02 10.77
CA LYS A 133 -4.76 -11.49 10.91
C LYS A 133 -5.59 -12.03 9.75
N SER A 134 -6.63 -11.30 9.31
CA SER A 134 -7.48 -11.70 8.18
C SER A 134 -6.71 -11.71 6.87
N VAL A 135 -5.85 -10.71 6.64
CA VAL A 135 -4.98 -10.63 5.46
C VAL A 135 -3.97 -11.79 5.47
N SER A 136 -3.30 -12.04 6.59
CA SER A 136 -2.30 -13.12 6.74
C SER A 136 -2.90 -14.51 6.54
N LYS A 137 -4.16 -14.71 6.91
CA LYS A 137 -4.91 -15.95 6.68
C LYS A 137 -5.48 -16.08 5.27
N GLY A 138 -5.29 -15.07 4.40
CA GLY A 138 -5.85 -15.04 3.05
C GLY A 138 -7.37 -14.88 2.99
N VAL A 139 -8.01 -14.54 4.09
CA VAL A 139 -9.48 -14.31 4.18
C VAL A 139 -9.84 -12.98 3.55
N ALA A 140 -9.06 -11.93 3.81
CA ALA A 140 -9.24 -10.62 3.19
C ALA A 140 -8.59 -10.60 1.82
N LYS A 141 -9.40 -10.56 0.76
CA LYS A 141 -8.93 -10.43 -0.64
C LYS A 141 -9.43 -9.11 -1.22
N PRO A 142 -8.63 -8.41 -2.05
CA PRO A 142 -9.11 -7.23 -2.76
C PRO A 142 -10.23 -7.64 -3.71
N LYS A 143 -11.36 -6.95 -3.65
CA LYS A 143 -12.38 -7.06 -4.70
C LYS A 143 -11.90 -6.20 -5.86
N TYR A 144 -11.58 -6.81 -6.98
CA TYR A 144 -11.34 -6.11 -8.23
C TYR A 144 -12.67 -5.70 -8.82
N ASP A 145 -12.90 -4.40 -8.91
CA ASP A 145 -14.01 -3.88 -9.71
C ASP A 145 -13.54 -3.83 -11.17
N ALA A 146 -14.01 -4.77 -11.97
CA ALA A 146 -13.66 -4.87 -13.39
C ALA A 146 -14.20 -3.70 -14.22
N SER A 147 -15.04 -2.84 -13.65
CA SER A 147 -15.66 -1.69 -14.35
C SER A 147 -14.69 -0.52 -14.55
N GLN A 148 -13.61 -0.43 -13.80
CA GLN A 148 -12.64 0.68 -13.93
C GLN A 148 -11.63 0.52 -15.08
N ASN A 149 -11.56 -0.65 -15.72
CA ASN A 149 -10.63 -0.89 -16.83
C ASN A 149 -11.14 -0.44 -18.22
N LYS A 150 -12.27 0.24 -18.31
CA LYS A 150 -12.87 0.64 -19.61
C LYS A 150 -12.66 2.11 -19.99
N GLN A 151 -11.99 2.92 -19.17
CA GLN A 151 -11.87 4.36 -19.44
C GLN A 151 -10.51 4.87 -19.93
N ASP A 152 -9.50 4.01 -20.06
CA ASP A 152 -8.14 4.44 -20.49
C ASP A 152 -7.80 4.03 -21.93
N ILE A 153 -8.78 3.79 -22.78
CA ILE A 153 -8.57 3.57 -24.23
C ILE A 153 -9.45 4.57 -25.01
N VAL A 154 -8.97 5.80 -25.06
CA VAL A 154 -9.24 6.75 -26.15
C VAL A 154 -7.97 7.53 -26.42
#